data_9bb625fd389490f59e9cc78c68d9acf1
#
_entry.id   9bb625fd389490f59e9cc78c68d9acf1
#
_cell.length_a   1.000
_cell.length_b   1.000
_cell.length_c   1.000
_cell.angle_alpha   90.00
_cell.angle_beta   90.00
_cell.angle_gamma   90.00
#
_symmetry.space_group_name_H-M   'P 1'
#
loop_
_entity.id
_entity.type
_entity.pdbx_description
1 polymer ?
#
loop_
_entity_poly.entity_id
_entity_poly.type
_entity_poly.pdbx_seq_one_letter_code
_entity_poly.pdbx_strand_id
1 'polypeptide(L)'
;MRPKQRQLAAKIYLYLAALFITSLVVSNLIFQKFFFWYPFQGEIFGIRLFELSVGILPYPLTFLITDLISEIYGKKAANKVVTAGIFASFFSMGILLLADYVPAIENSPVDDGTFEKVFSLSPLAVLASMIAYLIAQFVDIRIYHFWKKLTKGRLLWLRNNFSTFASQFLDTFSVIMLLSLFGILPWDLFFGLVLSGFIFKIIVAALDTPLLYLFVWLFRKKFELKIGEEISI
;
A
#
# COMPACT_ATOMS: atom_id res chain seq x y z
N MET A 1 -15.07 17.80 -21.47
CA MET A 1 -15.70 16.54 -21.03
C MET A 1 -17.21 16.71 -20.88
N ARG A 2 -18.06 15.82 -21.43
CA ARG A 2 -19.53 15.88 -21.33
C ARG A 2 -19.99 15.62 -19.89
N PRO A 3 -21.16 16.15 -19.42
CA PRO A 3 -21.61 15.94 -18.04
C PRO A 3 -21.71 14.46 -17.63
N LYS A 4 -22.19 13.59 -18.50
CA LYS A 4 -22.26 12.15 -18.26
C LYS A 4 -20.87 11.49 -18.09
N GLN A 5 -19.87 11.96 -18.84
CA GLN A 5 -18.49 11.47 -18.69
C GLN A 5 -17.88 11.90 -17.35
N ARG A 6 -18.19 13.13 -16.91
CA ARG A 6 -17.72 13.65 -15.61
C ARG A 6 -18.32 12.85 -14.45
N GLN A 7 -19.62 12.54 -14.51
CA GLN A 7 -20.26 11.68 -13.50
C GLN A 7 -19.65 10.28 -13.47
N LEU A 8 -19.39 9.68 -14.64
CA LEU A 8 -18.74 8.38 -14.72
C LEU A 8 -17.31 8.41 -14.15
N ALA A 9 -16.54 9.46 -14.46
CA ALA A 9 -15.18 9.62 -13.92
C ALA A 9 -15.20 9.73 -12.39
N ALA A 10 -16.11 10.54 -11.82
CA ALA A 10 -16.26 10.66 -10.38
C ALA A 10 -16.68 9.33 -9.72
N LYS A 11 -17.57 8.56 -10.36
CA LYS A 11 -17.97 7.23 -9.89
C LYS A 11 -16.80 6.25 -9.88
N ILE A 12 -15.99 6.23 -10.94
CA ILE A 12 -14.79 5.36 -11.00
C ILE A 12 -13.77 5.78 -9.94
N TYR A 13 -13.54 7.08 -9.76
CA TYR A 13 -12.67 7.57 -8.69
C TYR A 13 -13.12 7.10 -7.30
N LEU A 14 -14.42 7.14 -7.01
CA LEU A 14 -14.98 6.64 -5.76
C LEU A 14 -14.69 5.15 -5.56
N TYR A 15 -14.85 4.33 -6.60
CA TYR A 15 -14.54 2.91 -6.53
C TYR A 15 -13.05 2.64 -6.33
N LEU A 16 -12.17 3.37 -7.02
CA LEU A 16 -10.74 3.28 -6.81
C LEU A 16 -10.35 3.68 -5.37
N ALA A 17 -10.94 4.75 -4.85
CA ALA A 17 -10.74 5.16 -3.47
C ALA A 17 -11.21 4.10 -2.46
N ALA A 18 -12.38 3.51 -2.68
CA ALA A 18 -12.90 2.43 -1.85
C ALA A 18 -12.00 1.20 -1.86
N LEU A 19 -11.53 0.78 -3.05
CA LEU A 19 -10.60 -0.35 -3.19
C LEU A 19 -9.26 -0.06 -2.49
N PHE A 20 -8.72 1.14 -2.63
CA PHE A 20 -7.49 1.56 -1.94
C PHE A 20 -7.66 1.46 -0.43
N ILE A 21 -8.72 2.08 0.11
CA ILE A 21 -9.00 2.10 1.56
C ILE A 21 -9.18 0.68 2.09
N THR A 22 -9.98 -0.15 1.40
CA THR A 22 -10.22 -1.54 1.79
C THR A 22 -8.91 -2.35 1.75
N SER A 23 -8.11 -2.22 0.70
CA SER A 23 -6.82 -2.92 0.59
C SER A 23 -5.88 -2.53 1.73
N LEU A 24 -5.80 -1.25 2.07
CA LEU A 24 -4.97 -0.74 3.15
C LEU A 24 -5.43 -1.27 4.53
N VAL A 25 -6.73 -1.19 4.82
CA VAL A 25 -7.29 -1.67 6.10
C VAL A 25 -7.14 -3.18 6.22
N VAL A 26 -7.50 -3.94 5.19
CA VAL A 26 -7.37 -5.42 5.21
C VAL A 26 -5.91 -5.85 5.36
N SER A 27 -4.98 -5.18 4.67
CA SER A 27 -3.55 -5.44 4.81
C SER A 27 -3.10 -5.35 6.28
N ASN A 28 -3.56 -4.31 6.98
CA ASN A 28 -3.25 -4.12 8.39
C ASN A 28 -3.94 -5.11 9.33
N LEU A 29 -5.07 -5.71 8.94
CA LEU A 29 -5.79 -6.70 9.76
C LEU A 29 -5.18 -8.10 9.67
N ILE A 30 -4.60 -8.47 8.53
CA ILE A 30 -4.14 -9.84 8.27
C ILE A 30 -2.62 -10.00 8.33
N PHE A 31 -1.87 -8.95 8.68
CA PHE A 31 -0.41 -8.95 8.57
C PHE A 31 0.30 -9.91 9.54
N GLN A 32 -0.35 -10.32 10.63
CA GLN A 32 0.25 -11.22 11.63
C GLN A 32 0.47 -12.66 11.13
N LYS A 33 -0.18 -13.05 10.03
CA LYS A 33 0.04 -14.35 9.42
C LYS A 33 1.22 -14.27 8.45
N PHE A 34 2.21 -15.15 8.63
CA PHE A 34 3.35 -15.25 7.75
C PHE A 34 3.22 -16.48 6.85
N PHE A 35 3.78 -16.39 5.64
CA PHE A 35 3.85 -17.47 4.68
C PHE A 35 5.19 -17.48 3.97
N PHE A 36 5.55 -18.65 3.41
CA PHE A 36 6.73 -18.77 2.58
C PHE A 36 6.35 -18.72 1.11
N TRP A 37 7.00 -17.85 0.38
CA TRP A 37 6.92 -17.86 -1.08
C TRP A 37 8.31 -18.10 -1.64
N TYR A 38 8.55 -19.32 -2.10
CA TYR A 38 9.83 -19.76 -2.64
C TYR A 38 9.79 -19.75 -4.18
N PRO A 39 10.00 -18.62 -4.87
CA PRO A 39 10.19 -18.65 -6.31
C PRO A 39 11.53 -19.32 -6.66
N PHE A 40 12.50 -19.30 -5.71
CA PHE A 40 13.79 -19.98 -5.81
C PHE A 40 14.08 -20.69 -4.48
N GLN A 41 14.33 -22.00 -4.53
CA GLN A 41 14.78 -22.73 -3.36
C GLN A 41 16.25 -22.37 -3.09
N GLY A 42 16.52 -21.64 -2.04
CA GLY A 42 17.87 -21.25 -1.63
C GLY A 42 17.91 -20.12 -0.60
N GLU A 43 19.03 -20.07 0.09
CA GLU A 43 19.40 -18.95 0.95
C GLU A 43 20.34 -18.04 0.17
N ILE A 44 20.12 -16.73 0.22
CA ILE A 44 21.06 -15.75 -0.29
C ILE A 44 21.74 -15.10 0.91
N PHE A 45 23.05 -15.22 1.01
CA PHE A 45 23.88 -14.77 2.15
C PHE A 45 23.40 -15.32 3.51
N GLY A 46 22.93 -16.58 3.56
CA GLY A 46 22.43 -17.20 4.79
C GLY A 46 21.06 -16.72 5.24
N ILE A 47 20.37 -15.94 4.40
CA ILE A 47 19.03 -15.38 4.66
C ILE A 47 18.03 -16.13 3.79
N ARG A 48 16.98 -16.68 4.40
CA ARG A 48 15.83 -17.20 3.68
C ARG A 48 15.03 -16.01 3.15
N LEU A 49 15.11 -15.77 1.85
CA LEU A 49 14.31 -14.73 1.21
C LEU A 49 12.85 -15.19 1.09
N PHE A 50 11.94 -14.22 1.10
CA PHE A 50 10.50 -14.44 0.90
C PHE A 50 9.75 -15.12 2.06
N GLU A 51 10.23 -14.97 3.29
CA GLU A 51 9.37 -15.07 4.46
C GLU A 51 8.58 -13.77 4.57
N LEU A 52 7.28 -13.80 4.27
CA LEU A 52 6.47 -12.62 4.06
C LEU A 52 5.20 -12.65 4.90
N SER A 53 4.78 -11.49 5.37
CA SER A 53 3.47 -11.34 5.97
C SER A 53 2.36 -11.44 4.92
N VAL A 54 1.22 -12.08 5.24
CA VAL A 54 0.05 -12.13 4.35
C VAL A 54 -0.50 -10.73 4.06
N GLY A 55 -0.30 -9.77 4.94
CA GLY A 55 -0.66 -8.36 4.72
C GLY A 55 0.01 -7.73 3.49
N ILE A 56 1.09 -8.31 2.97
CA ILE A 56 1.74 -7.81 1.75
C ILE A 56 0.95 -8.12 0.47
N LEU A 57 -0.01 -9.05 0.49
CA LEU A 57 -0.77 -9.47 -0.70
C LEU A 57 -1.68 -8.35 -1.27
N PRO A 58 -2.50 -7.64 -0.46
CA PRO A 58 -3.29 -6.53 -0.97
C PRO A 58 -2.47 -5.23 -1.12
N TYR A 59 -1.26 -5.18 -0.59
CA TYR A 59 -0.42 -3.97 -0.53
C TYR A 59 -0.03 -3.40 -1.91
N PRO A 60 0.36 -4.20 -2.92
CA PRO A 60 0.68 -3.70 -4.26
C PRO A 60 -0.50 -2.96 -4.91
N LEU A 61 -1.72 -3.42 -4.64
CA LEU A 61 -2.92 -2.78 -5.17
C LEU A 61 -3.05 -1.33 -4.70
N THR A 62 -2.57 -1.01 -3.50
CA THR A 62 -2.60 0.38 -2.98
C THR A 62 -1.72 1.31 -3.82
N PHE A 63 -0.52 0.88 -4.21
CA PHE A 63 0.38 1.66 -5.05
C PHE A 63 -0.13 1.76 -6.49
N LEU A 64 -0.57 0.66 -7.07
CA LEU A 64 -1.18 0.65 -8.41
C LEU A 64 -2.35 1.64 -8.51
N ILE A 65 -3.24 1.65 -7.50
CA ILE A 65 -4.39 2.55 -7.48
C ILE A 65 -3.94 4.01 -7.30
N THR A 66 -3.00 4.30 -6.41
CA THR A 66 -2.51 5.68 -6.22
C THR A 66 -1.78 6.21 -7.44
N ASP A 67 -1.02 5.37 -8.15
CA ASP A 67 -0.39 5.73 -9.41
C ASP A 67 -1.40 5.98 -10.52
N LEU A 68 -2.43 5.13 -10.62
CA LEU A 68 -3.53 5.32 -11.56
C LEU A 68 -4.30 6.62 -11.26
N ILE A 69 -4.61 6.89 -9.99
CA ILE A 69 -5.26 8.14 -9.58
C ILE A 69 -4.35 9.34 -9.85
N SER A 70 -3.05 9.24 -9.55
CA SER A 70 -2.06 10.28 -9.84
C SER A 70 -1.96 10.58 -11.32
N GLU A 71 -2.05 9.57 -12.18
CA GLU A 71 -1.97 9.75 -13.63
C GLU A 71 -3.23 10.40 -14.21
N ILE A 72 -4.41 9.95 -13.78
CA ILE A 72 -5.69 10.32 -14.38
C ILE A 72 -6.35 11.52 -13.70
N TYR A 73 -6.28 11.60 -12.37
CA TYR A 73 -6.97 12.63 -11.56
C TYR A 73 -6.01 13.62 -10.89
N GLY A 74 -4.72 13.36 -10.99
CA GLY A 74 -3.67 14.25 -10.52
C GLY A 74 -3.35 14.13 -9.03
N LYS A 75 -2.29 14.84 -8.63
CA LYS A 75 -1.68 14.77 -7.30
C LYS A 75 -2.65 15.04 -6.15
N LYS A 76 -3.52 16.05 -6.30
CA LYS A 76 -4.47 16.44 -5.24
C LYS A 76 -5.46 15.30 -4.94
N ALA A 77 -5.94 14.62 -5.98
CA ALA A 77 -6.85 13.50 -5.86
C ALA A 77 -6.17 12.30 -5.18
N ALA A 78 -4.93 11.96 -5.57
CA ALA A 78 -4.16 10.90 -4.94
C ALA A 78 -3.91 11.18 -3.44
N ASN A 79 -3.47 12.40 -3.09
CA ASN A 79 -3.28 12.77 -1.68
C ASN A 79 -4.57 12.66 -0.85
N LYS A 80 -5.74 13.04 -1.41
CA LYS A 80 -7.03 12.90 -0.71
C LYS A 80 -7.35 11.44 -0.40
N VAL A 81 -7.12 10.53 -1.34
CA VAL A 81 -7.38 9.09 -1.14
C VAL A 81 -6.42 8.51 -0.10
N VAL A 82 -5.14 8.86 -0.14
CA VAL A 82 -4.16 8.43 0.86
C VAL A 82 -4.56 8.92 2.26
N THR A 83 -4.91 10.20 2.40
CA THR A 83 -5.37 10.75 3.68
C THR A 83 -6.63 10.06 4.19
N ALA A 84 -7.62 9.78 3.31
CA ALA A 84 -8.83 9.05 3.68
C ALA A 84 -8.53 7.61 4.11
N GLY A 85 -7.60 6.92 3.44
CA GLY A 85 -7.16 5.58 3.80
C GLY A 85 -6.50 5.51 5.17
N ILE A 86 -5.68 6.49 5.50
CA ILE A 86 -5.05 6.60 6.82
C ILE A 86 -6.09 6.84 7.90
N PHE A 87 -7.02 7.77 7.67
CA PHE A 87 -8.13 7.99 8.60
C PHE A 87 -8.93 6.70 8.83
N ALA A 88 -9.27 5.98 7.77
CA ALA A 88 -9.98 4.70 7.87
C ALA A 88 -9.17 3.64 8.64
N SER A 89 -7.84 3.59 8.47
CA SER A 89 -6.97 2.67 9.20
C SER A 89 -6.91 3.01 10.69
N PHE A 90 -6.78 4.28 11.06
CA PHE A 90 -6.85 4.68 12.49
C PHE A 90 -8.21 4.40 13.09
N PHE A 91 -9.29 4.65 12.37
CA PHE A 91 -10.65 4.34 12.81
C PHE A 91 -10.81 2.83 13.04
N SER A 92 -10.37 2.00 12.09
CA SER A 92 -10.43 0.53 12.21
C SER A 92 -9.61 0.03 13.42
N MET A 93 -8.43 0.61 13.66
CA MET A 93 -7.63 0.29 14.84
C MET A 93 -8.35 0.66 16.15
N GLY A 94 -9.00 1.84 16.19
CA GLY A 94 -9.79 2.24 17.35
C GLY A 94 -10.94 1.28 17.64
N ILE A 95 -11.63 0.79 16.60
CA ILE A 95 -12.68 -0.23 16.74
C ILE A 95 -12.12 -1.55 17.25
N LEU A 96 -10.95 -1.99 16.76
CA LEU A 96 -10.30 -3.23 17.25
C LEU A 96 -9.90 -3.12 18.73
N LEU A 97 -9.32 -2.00 19.14
CA LEU A 97 -8.97 -1.77 20.54
C LEU A 97 -10.23 -1.76 21.45
N LEU A 98 -11.32 -1.16 20.97
CA LEU A 98 -12.60 -1.20 21.69
C LEU A 98 -13.16 -2.62 21.76
N ALA A 99 -13.08 -3.38 20.68
CA ALA A 99 -13.56 -4.78 20.64
C ALA A 99 -12.74 -5.69 21.56
N ASP A 100 -11.43 -5.48 21.64
CA ASP A 100 -10.53 -6.22 22.54
C ASP A 100 -10.83 -5.94 24.03
N TYR A 101 -11.32 -4.74 24.34
CA TYR A 101 -11.71 -4.36 25.71
C TYR A 101 -13.05 -4.99 26.15
N VAL A 102 -13.90 -5.44 25.22
CA VAL A 102 -15.21 -6.02 25.52
C VAL A 102 -15.08 -7.54 25.75
N PRO A 103 -15.36 -8.07 26.96
CA PRO A 103 -15.15 -9.48 27.27
C PRO A 103 -16.09 -10.37 26.47
N ALA A 104 -15.57 -11.51 26.03
CA ALA A 104 -16.36 -12.54 25.35
C ALA A 104 -17.32 -13.23 26.33
N ILE A 105 -18.51 -13.58 25.85
CA ILE A 105 -19.44 -14.41 26.62
C ILE A 105 -18.94 -15.88 26.63
N GLU A 106 -19.38 -16.67 27.62
CA GLU A 106 -18.94 -18.04 27.89
C GLU A 106 -19.01 -18.99 26.67
N ASN A 107 -20.01 -18.82 25.79
CA ASN A 107 -20.19 -19.61 24.57
C ASN A 107 -19.79 -18.85 23.29
N SER A 108 -18.89 -17.86 23.36
CA SER A 108 -18.43 -17.16 22.20
C SER A 108 -17.64 -18.09 21.27
N PRO A 109 -17.88 -18.07 19.94
CA PRO A 109 -17.07 -18.83 18.96
C PRO A 109 -15.58 -18.46 18.99
N VAL A 110 -15.25 -17.24 19.42
CA VAL A 110 -13.90 -16.73 19.59
C VAL A 110 -13.80 -16.20 21.02
N ASP A 111 -12.89 -16.79 21.80
CA ASP A 111 -12.59 -16.33 23.17
C ASP A 111 -11.64 -15.11 23.14
N ASP A 112 -11.52 -14.42 24.28
CA ASP A 112 -10.69 -13.24 24.42
C ASP A 112 -9.22 -13.53 24.06
N GLY A 113 -8.66 -14.68 24.49
CA GLY A 113 -7.28 -15.04 24.21
C GLY A 113 -7.01 -15.31 22.72
N THR A 114 -7.99 -15.87 22.00
CA THR A 114 -7.89 -16.04 20.54
C THR A 114 -8.04 -14.71 19.82
N PHE A 115 -8.96 -13.86 20.26
CA PHE A 115 -9.16 -12.53 19.70
C PHE A 115 -7.90 -11.68 19.89
N GLU A 116 -7.35 -11.66 21.10
CA GLU A 116 -6.09 -10.97 21.43
C GLU A 116 -4.94 -11.43 20.54
N LYS A 117 -4.73 -12.74 20.38
CA LYS A 117 -3.68 -13.29 19.50
C LYS A 117 -3.79 -12.86 18.05
N VAL A 118 -5.01 -12.68 17.54
CA VAL A 118 -5.24 -12.35 16.12
C VAL A 118 -5.26 -10.85 15.90
N PHE A 119 -5.85 -10.08 16.79
CA PHE A 119 -6.15 -8.67 16.58
C PHE A 119 -5.46 -7.71 17.57
N SER A 120 -4.96 -8.22 18.71
CA SER A 120 -4.21 -7.37 19.65
C SER A 120 -2.82 -7.09 19.08
N LEU A 121 -2.82 -6.14 18.19
CA LEU A 121 -1.62 -5.60 17.58
C LEU A 121 -0.88 -4.81 18.65
N SER A 122 0.43 -5.01 18.79
CA SER A 122 1.20 -4.02 19.52
C SER A 122 0.85 -2.63 18.97
N PRO A 123 0.20 -1.74 19.72
CA PRO A 123 -0.22 -0.43 19.23
C PRO A 123 0.95 0.35 18.62
N LEU A 124 2.16 0.14 19.16
CA LEU A 124 3.40 0.70 18.65
C LEU A 124 3.77 0.14 17.27
N ALA A 125 3.61 -1.17 17.04
CA ALA A 125 3.92 -1.77 15.74
C ALA A 125 2.99 -1.26 14.65
N VAL A 126 1.69 -1.15 14.95
CA VAL A 126 0.70 -0.61 14.03
C VAL A 126 0.97 0.86 13.73
N LEU A 127 1.21 1.66 14.78
CA LEU A 127 1.52 3.07 14.62
C LEU A 127 2.78 3.28 13.78
N ALA A 128 3.84 2.50 14.02
CA ALA A 128 5.07 2.53 13.24
C ALA A 128 4.81 2.20 11.76
N SER A 129 4.07 1.13 11.49
CA SER A 129 3.71 0.73 10.13
C SER A 129 2.88 1.81 9.42
N MET A 130 1.92 2.41 10.11
CA MET A 130 1.08 3.45 9.54
C MET A 130 1.85 4.74 9.23
N ILE A 131 2.76 5.16 10.13
CA ILE A 131 3.61 6.33 9.90
C ILE A 131 4.56 6.09 8.72
N ALA A 132 5.23 4.93 8.68
CA ALA A 132 6.14 4.58 7.60
C ALA A 132 5.40 4.54 6.24
N TYR A 133 4.25 3.88 6.21
CA TYR A 133 3.40 3.82 5.02
C TYR A 133 2.95 5.22 4.54
N LEU A 134 2.52 6.08 5.48
CA LEU A 134 2.11 7.45 5.17
C LEU A 134 3.23 8.24 4.50
N ILE A 135 4.42 8.20 5.09
CA ILE A 135 5.59 8.87 4.54
C ILE A 135 5.93 8.33 3.16
N ALA A 136 5.96 7.00 3.00
CA ALA A 136 6.24 6.34 1.74
C ALA A 136 5.26 6.73 0.64
N GLN A 137 3.96 6.74 0.92
CA GLN A 137 2.92 7.12 -0.05
C GLN A 137 3.03 8.58 -0.48
N PHE A 138 3.28 9.51 0.44
CA PHE A 138 3.46 10.91 0.06
C PHE A 138 4.77 11.15 -0.71
N VAL A 139 5.83 10.40 -0.39
CA VAL A 139 7.09 10.43 -1.15
C VAL A 139 6.86 9.89 -2.55
N ASP A 140 6.17 8.75 -2.67
CA ASP A 140 5.80 8.15 -3.96
C ASP A 140 5.08 9.16 -4.86
N ILE A 141 3.98 9.72 -4.39
CA ILE A 141 3.19 10.71 -5.14
C ILE A 141 4.04 11.93 -5.52
N ARG A 142 4.96 12.38 -4.66
CA ARG A 142 5.86 13.50 -4.97
C ARG A 142 6.84 13.16 -6.08
N ILE A 143 7.51 12.00 -5.98
CA ILE A 143 8.49 11.54 -6.97
C ILE A 143 7.79 11.26 -8.30
N TYR A 144 6.63 10.61 -8.28
CA TYR A 144 5.80 10.35 -9.45
C TYR A 144 5.50 11.65 -10.21
N HIS A 145 4.98 12.66 -9.53
CA HIS A 145 4.65 13.94 -10.16
C HIS A 145 5.86 14.76 -10.56
N PHE A 146 7.00 14.64 -9.88
CA PHE A 146 8.26 15.21 -10.32
C PHE A 146 8.66 14.66 -11.69
N TRP A 147 8.69 13.33 -11.85
CA TRP A 147 8.98 12.69 -13.13
C TRP A 147 7.92 12.97 -14.19
N LYS A 148 6.63 12.97 -13.83
CA LYS A 148 5.54 13.33 -14.74
C LYS A 148 5.74 14.72 -15.35
N LYS A 149 6.12 15.70 -14.53
CA LYS A 149 6.42 17.06 -14.97
C LYS A 149 7.67 17.11 -15.86
N LEU A 150 8.75 16.47 -15.44
CA LEU A 150 10.02 16.47 -16.16
C LEU A 150 9.90 15.81 -17.55
N THR A 151 9.15 14.71 -17.64
CA THR A 151 8.93 13.97 -18.89
C THR A 151 7.75 14.48 -19.72
N LYS A 152 7.12 15.60 -19.31
CA LYS A 152 5.92 16.16 -19.93
C LYS A 152 4.81 15.11 -20.16
N GLY A 153 4.62 14.22 -19.18
CA GLY A 153 3.64 13.14 -19.22
C GLY A 153 4.01 11.93 -20.08
N ARG A 154 5.20 11.93 -20.68
CA ARG A 154 5.75 10.77 -21.40
C ARG A 154 6.45 9.83 -20.42
N LEU A 155 6.91 8.65 -20.89
CA LEU A 155 7.68 7.68 -20.12
C LEU A 155 6.98 7.27 -18.81
N LEU A 156 5.75 6.73 -18.93
CA LEU A 156 4.96 6.27 -17.79
C LEU A 156 5.73 5.24 -16.93
N TRP A 157 6.44 4.31 -17.57
CA TRP A 157 7.24 3.30 -16.87
C TRP A 157 8.32 3.91 -15.96
N LEU A 158 8.96 5.00 -16.41
CA LEU A 158 10.02 5.64 -15.64
C LEU A 158 9.48 6.21 -14.33
N ARG A 159 8.41 7.03 -14.42
CA ARG A 159 7.86 7.67 -13.23
C ARG A 159 7.22 6.67 -12.28
N ASN A 160 6.54 5.65 -12.80
CA ASN A 160 5.97 4.57 -12.01
C ASN A 160 7.07 3.81 -11.25
N ASN A 161 8.04 3.25 -11.95
CA ASN A 161 9.03 2.40 -11.30
C ASN A 161 9.97 3.19 -10.37
N PHE A 162 10.43 4.38 -10.77
CA PHE A 162 11.32 5.16 -9.91
C PHE A 162 10.64 5.69 -8.66
N SER A 163 9.37 6.14 -8.74
CA SER A 163 8.64 6.54 -7.54
C SER A 163 8.40 5.36 -6.62
N THR A 164 7.94 4.24 -7.18
CA THR A 164 7.62 3.04 -6.42
C THR A 164 8.87 2.41 -5.78
N PHE A 165 10.00 2.32 -6.49
CA PHE A 165 11.22 1.77 -5.90
C PHE A 165 11.73 2.61 -4.71
N ALA A 166 11.74 3.94 -4.85
CA ALA A 166 12.16 4.81 -3.77
C ALA A 166 11.22 4.76 -2.57
N SER A 167 9.91 4.80 -2.80
CA SER A 167 8.89 4.76 -1.75
C SER A 167 8.83 3.40 -1.06
N GLN A 168 8.96 2.29 -1.80
CA GLN A 168 8.95 0.94 -1.24
C GLN A 168 10.19 0.64 -0.40
N PHE A 169 11.36 1.16 -0.81
CA PHE A 169 12.55 1.10 0.03
C PHE A 169 12.33 1.85 1.33
N LEU A 170 11.86 3.09 1.24
CA LEU A 170 11.59 3.94 2.40
C LEU A 170 10.57 3.29 3.36
N ASP A 171 9.48 2.76 2.82
CA ASP A 171 8.46 2.06 3.60
C ASP A 171 9.05 0.85 4.33
N THR A 172 9.66 -0.08 3.60
CA THR A 172 10.21 -1.31 4.18
C THR A 172 11.29 -1.00 5.22
N PHE A 173 12.22 -0.11 4.88
CA PHE A 173 13.29 0.31 5.80
C PHE A 173 12.71 0.96 7.06
N SER A 174 11.77 1.90 6.91
CA SER A 174 11.20 2.64 8.04
C SER A 174 10.39 1.75 8.97
N VAL A 175 9.56 0.84 8.44
CA VAL A 175 8.79 -0.11 9.26
C VAL A 175 9.74 -0.99 10.06
N ILE A 176 10.69 -1.65 9.41
CA ILE A 176 11.59 -2.59 10.07
C ILE A 176 12.51 -1.86 11.08
N MET A 177 12.98 -0.66 10.71
CA MET A 177 13.77 0.19 11.61
C MET A 177 12.98 0.55 12.88
N LEU A 178 11.74 1.00 12.74
CA LEU A 178 10.91 1.35 13.89
C LEU A 178 10.58 0.13 14.76
N LEU A 179 10.28 -1.01 14.15
CA LEU A 179 10.02 -2.25 14.89
C LEU A 179 11.26 -2.74 15.65
N SER A 180 12.46 -2.60 15.07
CA SER A 180 13.71 -2.96 15.73
C SER A 180 14.06 -1.97 16.85
N LEU A 181 13.84 -0.66 16.65
CA LEU A 181 14.04 0.38 17.68
C LEU A 181 13.09 0.20 18.87
N PHE A 182 11.87 -0.26 18.64
CA PHE A 182 10.91 -0.57 19.71
C PHE A 182 11.14 -1.93 20.37
N GLY A 183 12.17 -2.69 19.95
CA GLY A 183 12.48 -4.00 20.52
C GLY A 183 11.52 -5.12 20.12
N ILE A 184 10.66 -4.88 19.11
CA ILE A 184 9.70 -5.86 18.59
C ILE A 184 10.39 -6.85 17.65
N LEU A 185 11.36 -6.37 16.84
CA LEU A 185 12.18 -7.18 15.96
C LEU A 185 13.64 -7.17 16.39
N PRO A 186 14.30 -8.35 16.46
CA PRO A 186 15.73 -8.47 16.71
C PRO A 186 16.56 -7.80 15.59
N TRP A 187 17.66 -7.14 15.94
CA TRP A 187 18.52 -6.45 14.99
C TRP A 187 19.26 -7.37 14.01
N ASP A 188 19.49 -8.62 14.41
CA ASP A 188 20.11 -9.66 13.56
C ASP A 188 19.23 -9.99 12.33
N LEU A 189 17.92 -9.85 12.43
CA LEU A 189 16.99 -10.06 11.32
C LEU A 189 16.80 -8.81 10.43
N PHE A 190 17.29 -7.65 10.86
CA PHE A 190 17.02 -6.36 10.22
C PHE A 190 17.31 -6.36 8.71
N PHE A 191 18.56 -6.68 8.33
CA PHE A 191 18.98 -6.64 6.93
C PHE A 191 18.26 -7.67 6.08
N GLY A 192 18.02 -8.88 6.62
CA GLY A 192 17.29 -9.92 5.94
C GLY A 192 15.87 -9.54 5.59
N LEU A 193 15.15 -8.99 6.55
CA LEU A 193 13.77 -8.55 6.37
C LEU A 193 13.66 -7.33 5.43
N VAL A 194 14.57 -6.35 5.56
CA VAL A 194 14.61 -5.21 4.63
C VAL A 194 14.86 -5.68 3.21
N LEU A 195 15.85 -6.54 3.00
CA LEU A 195 16.20 -7.03 1.67
C LEU A 195 15.08 -7.89 1.06
N SER A 196 14.55 -8.85 1.82
CA SER A 196 13.45 -9.73 1.37
C SER A 196 12.19 -8.94 1.01
N GLY A 197 11.76 -8.06 1.91
CA GLY A 197 10.58 -7.24 1.69
C GLY A 197 10.74 -6.28 0.50
N PHE A 198 11.91 -5.68 0.37
CA PHE A 198 12.20 -4.74 -0.72
C PHE A 198 12.26 -5.45 -2.08
N ILE A 199 12.98 -6.58 -2.19
CA ILE A 199 13.07 -7.36 -3.45
C ILE A 199 11.67 -7.82 -3.87
N PHE A 200 10.88 -8.38 -2.95
CA PHE A 200 9.51 -8.77 -3.26
C PHE A 200 8.69 -7.62 -3.83
N LYS A 201 8.71 -6.46 -3.17
CA LYS A 201 7.97 -5.28 -3.60
C LYS A 201 8.42 -4.76 -4.97
N ILE A 202 9.73 -4.82 -5.28
CA ILE A 202 10.26 -4.48 -6.62
C ILE A 202 9.71 -5.43 -7.68
N ILE A 203 9.72 -6.73 -7.43
CA ILE A 203 9.19 -7.73 -8.38
C ILE A 203 7.72 -7.44 -8.65
N VAL A 204 6.94 -7.21 -7.61
CA VAL A 204 5.51 -6.91 -7.75
C VAL A 204 5.29 -5.59 -8.51
N ALA A 205 6.02 -4.53 -8.18
CA ALA A 205 5.92 -3.25 -8.89
C ALA A 205 6.26 -3.37 -10.39
N ALA A 206 7.23 -4.22 -10.73
CA ALA A 206 7.54 -4.51 -12.13
C ALA A 206 6.38 -5.25 -12.83
N LEU A 207 5.72 -6.18 -12.14
CA LEU A 207 4.55 -6.92 -12.64
C LEU A 207 3.30 -6.02 -12.74
N ASP A 208 3.16 -5.02 -11.87
CA ASP A 208 2.05 -4.07 -11.88
C ASP A 208 2.16 -3.05 -13.03
N THR A 209 3.35 -2.80 -13.54
CA THR A 209 3.58 -1.82 -14.63
C THR A 209 2.73 -2.10 -15.87
N PRO A 210 2.65 -3.32 -16.45
CA PRO A 210 1.76 -3.62 -17.55
C PRO A 210 0.28 -3.35 -17.25
N LEU A 211 -0.17 -3.65 -16.04
CA LEU A 211 -1.55 -3.38 -15.60
C LEU A 211 -1.83 -1.89 -15.54
N LEU A 212 -0.89 -1.09 -15.02
CA LEU A 212 -1.01 0.36 -15.01
C LEU A 212 -1.14 0.91 -16.44
N TYR A 213 -0.31 0.44 -17.39
CA TYR A 213 -0.41 0.84 -18.80
C TYR A 213 -1.77 0.50 -19.40
N LEU A 214 -2.28 -0.70 -19.13
CA LEU A 214 -3.60 -1.13 -19.60
C LEU A 214 -4.70 -0.21 -19.06
N PHE A 215 -4.72 0.05 -17.75
CA PHE A 215 -5.74 0.92 -17.15
C PHE A 215 -5.63 2.37 -17.64
N VAL A 216 -4.43 2.93 -17.71
CA VAL A 216 -4.21 4.28 -18.24
C VAL A 216 -4.67 4.38 -19.69
N TRP A 217 -4.39 3.37 -20.52
CA TRP A 217 -4.87 3.32 -21.91
C TRP A 217 -6.40 3.26 -21.98
N LEU A 218 -7.05 2.41 -21.15
CA LEU A 218 -8.51 2.33 -21.08
C LEU A 218 -9.14 3.66 -20.69
N PHE A 219 -8.60 4.33 -19.69
CA PHE A 219 -9.07 5.67 -19.25
C PHE A 219 -8.90 6.71 -20.33
N ARG A 220 -7.72 6.80 -20.94
CA ARG A 220 -7.46 7.76 -22.02
C ARG A 220 -8.38 7.54 -23.20
N LYS A 221 -8.61 6.29 -23.61
CA LYS A 221 -9.56 5.94 -24.68
C LYS A 221 -11.00 6.31 -24.31
N LYS A 222 -11.43 6.02 -23.07
CA LYS A 222 -12.79 6.26 -22.61
C LYS A 222 -13.13 7.74 -22.45
N PHE A 223 -12.19 8.53 -21.98
CA PHE A 223 -12.39 9.95 -21.65
C PHE A 223 -11.72 10.89 -22.66
N GLU A 224 -11.17 10.38 -23.75
CA GLU A 224 -10.51 11.13 -24.82
C GLU A 224 -9.36 12.04 -24.29
N LEU A 225 -8.59 11.54 -23.32
CA LEU A 225 -7.52 12.30 -22.67
C LEU A 225 -6.23 12.26 -23.49
N LYS A 226 -5.60 13.40 -23.62
CA LYS A 226 -4.24 13.52 -24.16
C LYS A 226 -3.20 13.04 -23.15
N ILE A 227 -1.97 12.81 -23.62
CA ILE A 227 -0.85 12.46 -22.74
C ILE A 227 -0.60 13.60 -21.76
N GLY A 228 -0.61 13.28 -20.45
CA GLY A 228 -0.42 14.26 -19.36
C GLY A 228 -1.64 15.06 -18.98
N GLU A 229 -2.78 14.87 -19.64
CA GLU A 229 -4.05 15.50 -19.26
C GLU A 229 -4.70 14.79 -18.07
N GLU A 230 -5.24 15.57 -17.14
CA GLU A 230 -5.85 15.10 -15.90
C GLU A 230 -7.35 15.47 -15.88
N ILE A 231 -8.16 14.62 -15.22
CA ILE A 231 -9.59 14.87 -14.97
C ILE A 231 -9.74 15.64 -13.66
N SER A 232 -10.32 16.82 -13.71
CA SER A 232 -10.71 17.58 -12.50
C SER A 232 -12.00 17.02 -11.90
N ILE A 233 -11.94 16.61 -10.63
CA ILE A 233 -13.05 16.17 -9.78
C ILE A 233 -13.15 17.03 -8.53
#